data_c100123e2f2b3dfd3fbbe8cda3e498ab
#
_entry.id   c100123e2f2b3dfd3fbbe8cda3e498ab
#
_cell.length_a   1.000
_cell.length_b   1.000
_cell.length_c   1.000
_cell.angle_alpha   90.00
_cell.angle_beta   90.00
_cell.angle_gamma   90.00
#
_symmetry.space_group_name_H-M   'P 1'
#
loop_
_entity.id
_entity.type
_entity.pdbx_description
1 polymer ?
#
loop_
_entity_poly.entity_id
_entity_poly.type
_entity_poly.pdbx_seq_one_letter_code
_entity_poly.pdbx_strand_id
1 'polypeptide(L)'
;MIIGLTGGIASGKSLCSDWFTARAVSVIDADVIARKVVTKGSPVLQELAAAFGNDVLQDNGNLNRAALRARAFVNDDARARLNTIMQPRIREHLLQELERAPRQPYRILSAPLLLENRLDALCDVVLAVDVSERTQLERGSQRDQQQQAAIAAIIAAQISRAERLQRANFIVDNEGNTAQTYAQLERLHQFFLAFN
;
A
#
# COMPACT_ATOMS: atom_id res chain seq x y z
N MET A 1 -13.04 -3.70 -14.38
CA MET A 1 -11.96 -4.51 -13.78
C MET A 1 -11.21 -3.69 -12.72
N ILE A 2 -10.84 -4.30 -11.60
CA ILE A 2 -10.02 -3.72 -10.54
C ILE A 2 -8.72 -4.52 -10.44
N ILE A 3 -7.57 -3.84 -10.57
CA ILE A 3 -6.25 -4.44 -10.49
C ILE A 3 -5.62 -4.05 -9.16
N GLY A 4 -5.27 -5.02 -8.33
CA GLY A 4 -4.50 -4.80 -7.10
C GLY A 4 -3.02 -4.61 -7.42
N LEU A 5 -2.48 -3.44 -7.18
CA LEU A 5 -1.05 -3.14 -7.36
C LEU A 5 -0.33 -3.21 -6.02
N THR A 6 0.62 -4.13 -5.92
CA THR A 6 1.43 -4.33 -4.72
C THR A 6 2.92 -4.43 -5.02
N GLY A 7 3.74 -4.50 -4.00
CA GLY A 7 5.19 -4.67 -4.11
C GLY A 7 5.87 -4.44 -2.77
N GLY A 8 7.01 -5.07 -2.55
CA GLY A 8 7.80 -4.89 -1.33
C GLY A 8 8.28 -3.45 -1.15
N ILE A 9 8.79 -3.13 0.04
CA ILE A 9 9.40 -1.82 0.29
C ILE A 9 10.43 -1.51 -0.80
N ALA A 10 10.44 -0.27 -1.29
CA ALA A 10 11.36 0.23 -2.31
C ALA A 10 11.34 -0.53 -3.66
N SER A 11 10.30 -1.34 -3.93
CA SER A 11 10.17 -2.06 -5.22
C SER A 11 9.88 -1.14 -6.42
N GLY A 12 9.46 0.10 -6.18
CA GLY A 12 9.07 1.03 -7.24
C GLY A 12 7.57 1.02 -7.55
N LYS A 13 6.72 0.54 -6.64
CA LYS A 13 5.25 0.57 -6.76
C LYS A 13 4.72 1.96 -7.16
N SER A 14 5.24 3.04 -6.57
CA SER A 14 4.85 4.41 -6.90
C SER A 14 5.17 4.78 -8.35
N LEU A 15 6.34 4.39 -8.87
CA LEU A 15 6.70 4.58 -10.28
C LEU A 15 5.63 3.97 -11.20
N CYS A 16 5.18 2.74 -10.87
CA CYS A 16 4.13 2.07 -11.65
C CYS A 16 2.77 2.76 -11.49
N SER A 17 2.40 3.17 -10.27
CA SER A 17 1.16 3.92 -10.01
C SER A 17 1.11 5.22 -10.82
N ASP A 18 2.19 5.98 -10.82
CA ASP A 18 2.30 7.27 -11.53
C ASP A 18 2.22 7.05 -13.05
N TRP A 19 2.84 5.98 -13.55
CA TRP A 19 2.79 5.60 -14.95
C TRP A 19 1.35 5.31 -15.43
N PHE A 20 0.54 4.59 -14.63
CA PHE A 20 -0.87 4.33 -14.91
C PHE A 20 -1.71 5.59 -14.81
N THR A 21 -1.47 6.42 -13.80
CA THR A 21 -2.18 7.71 -13.63
C THR A 21 -1.97 8.63 -14.83
N ALA A 22 -0.76 8.68 -15.39
CA ALA A 22 -0.45 9.45 -16.59
C ALA A 22 -1.20 8.98 -17.84
N ARG A 23 -1.81 7.78 -17.81
CA ARG A 23 -2.64 7.20 -18.88
C ARG A 23 -4.14 7.21 -18.56
N ALA A 24 -4.56 8.12 -17.68
CA ALA A 24 -5.94 8.29 -17.25
C ALA A 24 -6.56 7.05 -16.58
N VAL A 25 -5.74 6.13 -16.06
CA VAL A 25 -6.22 5.03 -15.23
C VAL A 25 -6.44 5.56 -13.81
N SER A 26 -7.61 5.28 -13.25
CA SER A 26 -7.92 5.65 -11.85
C SER A 26 -7.11 4.80 -10.88
N VAL A 27 -6.23 5.44 -10.10
CA VAL A 27 -5.43 4.79 -9.06
C VAL A 27 -5.93 5.21 -7.69
N ILE A 28 -6.45 4.26 -6.93
CA ILE A 28 -6.88 4.43 -5.54
C ILE A 28 -5.74 3.92 -4.63
N ASP A 29 -5.12 4.83 -3.88
CA ASP A 29 -4.01 4.49 -2.99
C ASP A 29 -4.52 4.26 -1.56
N ALA A 30 -4.34 3.04 -1.06
CA ALA A 30 -4.79 2.64 0.27
C ALA A 30 -4.06 3.40 1.40
N ASP A 31 -2.81 3.82 1.20
CA ASP A 31 -2.09 4.62 2.19
C ASP A 31 -2.67 6.04 2.29
N VAL A 32 -3.11 6.61 1.16
CA VAL A 32 -3.82 7.90 1.15
C VAL A 32 -5.15 7.77 1.89
N ILE A 33 -5.91 6.70 1.65
CA ILE A 33 -7.16 6.43 2.35
C ILE A 33 -6.92 6.24 3.85
N ALA A 34 -5.93 5.44 4.24
CA ALA A 34 -5.58 5.25 5.65
C ALA A 34 -5.22 6.56 6.37
N ARG A 35 -4.64 7.54 5.63
CA ARG A 35 -4.39 8.88 6.18
C ARG A 35 -5.66 9.71 6.31
N LYS A 36 -6.59 9.61 5.35
CA LYS A 36 -7.88 10.32 5.37
C LYS A 36 -8.77 9.85 6.52
N VAL A 37 -8.79 8.55 6.81
CA VAL A 37 -9.61 7.93 7.86
C VAL A 37 -9.30 8.50 9.25
N VAL A 38 -8.06 8.90 9.51
CA VAL A 38 -7.59 9.45 10.80
C VAL A 38 -7.40 10.97 10.76
N THR A 39 -8.19 11.68 9.99
CA THR A 39 -8.17 13.15 9.99
C THR A 39 -8.71 13.72 11.30
N LYS A 40 -8.30 14.95 11.64
CA LYS A 40 -8.76 15.64 12.84
C LYS A 40 -10.29 15.62 12.93
N GLY A 41 -10.79 15.21 14.10
CA GLY A 41 -12.23 15.14 14.39
C GLY A 41 -12.91 13.89 13.86
N SER A 42 -12.21 12.96 13.19
CA SER A 42 -12.81 11.70 12.77
C SER A 42 -13.15 10.80 13.97
N PRO A 43 -14.24 10.03 13.89
CA PRO A 43 -14.56 9.04 14.94
C PRO A 43 -13.43 8.04 15.17
N VAL A 44 -12.74 7.63 14.11
CA VAL A 44 -11.60 6.69 14.19
C VAL A 44 -10.46 7.25 15.02
N LEU A 45 -10.18 8.56 14.88
CA LEU A 45 -9.13 9.20 15.67
C LEU A 45 -9.49 9.21 17.17
N GLN A 46 -10.76 9.37 17.51
CA GLN A 46 -11.25 9.28 18.90
C GLN A 46 -11.14 7.84 19.42
N GLU A 47 -11.53 6.84 18.63
CA GLU A 47 -11.38 5.42 18.98
C GLU A 47 -9.91 5.05 19.23
N LEU A 48 -8.99 5.58 18.40
CA LEU A 48 -7.54 5.38 18.59
C LEU A 48 -7.04 6.02 19.90
N ALA A 49 -7.48 7.24 20.21
CA ALA A 49 -7.11 7.91 21.46
C ALA A 49 -7.64 7.15 22.69
N ALA A 50 -8.88 6.63 22.63
CA ALA A 50 -9.44 5.80 23.68
C ALA A 50 -8.70 4.47 23.87
N ALA A 51 -8.23 3.85 22.77
CA ALA A 51 -7.56 2.55 22.81
C ALA A 51 -6.06 2.63 23.18
N PHE A 52 -5.38 3.71 22.81
CA PHE A 52 -3.92 3.85 22.93
C PHE A 52 -3.45 5.00 23.81
N GLY A 53 -4.38 5.82 24.32
CA GLY A 53 -4.09 6.97 25.18
C GLY A 53 -4.09 8.31 24.40
N ASN A 54 -4.31 9.40 25.13
CA ASN A 54 -4.46 10.73 24.54
C ASN A 54 -3.17 11.28 23.90
N ASP A 55 -2.02 10.77 24.27
CA ASP A 55 -0.73 11.15 23.67
C ASP A 55 -0.55 10.71 22.20
N VAL A 56 -1.45 9.86 21.70
CA VAL A 56 -1.56 9.62 20.24
C VAL A 56 -2.19 10.80 19.50
N LEU A 57 -2.64 11.83 20.21
CA LEU A 57 -3.06 13.11 19.66
C LEU A 57 -1.98 14.18 19.89
N GLN A 58 -1.80 15.05 18.92
CA GLN A 58 -1.02 16.27 19.06
C GLN A 58 -1.88 17.38 19.68
N ASP A 59 -1.27 18.43 20.22
CA ASP A 59 -1.97 19.59 20.82
C ASP A 59 -2.97 20.24 19.85
N ASN A 60 -2.68 20.21 18.56
CA ASN A 60 -3.58 20.72 17.50
C ASN A 60 -4.74 19.75 17.15
N GLY A 61 -4.82 18.59 17.81
CA GLY A 61 -5.84 17.58 17.61
C GLY A 61 -5.62 16.65 16.41
N ASN A 62 -4.45 16.68 15.76
CA ASN A 62 -4.08 15.73 14.72
C ASN A 62 -3.48 14.46 15.33
N LEU A 63 -3.44 13.38 14.53
CA LEU A 63 -2.78 12.12 14.93
C LEU A 63 -1.27 12.31 15.10
N ASN A 64 -0.75 11.95 16.27
CA ASN A 64 0.68 11.73 16.50
C ASN A 64 1.07 10.33 16.03
N ARG A 65 1.51 10.23 14.77
CA ARG A 65 1.86 8.94 14.14
C ARG A 65 3.01 8.23 14.84
N ALA A 66 3.97 8.98 15.37
CA ALA A 66 5.11 8.41 16.08
C ALA A 66 4.67 7.75 17.40
N ALA A 67 3.85 8.45 18.19
CA ALA A 67 3.30 7.91 19.44
C ALA A 67 2.41 6.69 19.17
N LEU A 68 1.50 6.77 18.17
CA LEU A 68 0.66 5.63 17.81
C LEU A 68 1.50 4.42 17.39
N ARG A 69 2.52 4.62 16.55
CA ARG A 69 3.44 3.55 16.15
C ARG A 69 4.13 2.92 17.36
N ALA A 70 4.69 3.74 18.26
CA ALA A 70 5.38 3.25 19.45
C ALA A 70 4.47 2.39 20.35
N ARG A 71 3.18 2.73 20.43
CA ARG A 71 2.20 1.98 21.24
C ARG A 71 1.60 0.77 20.54
N ALA A 72 1.29 0.90 19.27
CA ALA A 72 0.62 -0.15 18.52
C ALA A 72 1.54 -1.32 18.12
N PHE A 73 2.85 -1.11 18.12
CA PHE A 73 3.81 -2.15 17.72
C PHE A 73 4.64 -2.70 18.89
N VAL A 74 4.20 -2.47 20.14
CA VAL A 74 4.82 -3.01 21.35
C VAL A 74 4.67 -4.54 21.44
N ASN A 75 3.53 -5.07 21.00
CA ASN A 75 3.22 -6.49 20.95
C ASN A 75 2.12 -6.80 19.92
N ASP A 76 1.85 -8.09 19.72
CA ASP A 76 0.86 -8.54 18.74
C ASP A 76 -0.58 -8.12 19.09
N ASP A 77 -0.95 -8.08 20.38
CA ASP A 77 -2.28 -7.68 20.83
C ASP A 77 -2.54 -6.19 20.53
N ALA A 78 -1.56 -5.33 20.77
CA ALA A 78 -1.67 -3.91 20.45
C ALA A 78 -1.79 -3.69 18.92
N ARG A 79 -1.02 -4.45 18.13
CA ARG A 79 -1.12 -4.43 16.66
C ARG A 79 -2.48 -4.93 16.18
N ALA A 80 -2.99 -6.01 16.75
CA ALA A 80 -4.33 -6.52 16.42
C ALA A 80 -5.42 -5.50 16.76
N ARG A 81 -5.33 -4.81 17.91
CA ARG A 81 -6.24 -3.74 18.29
C ARG A 81 -6.23 -2.58 17.31
N LEU A 82 -5.04 -2.12 16.88
CA LEU A 82 -4.93 -1.10 15.83
C LEU A 82 -5.64 -1.54 14.56
N ASN A 83 -5.40 -2.76 14.11
CA ASN A 83 -5.99 -3.31 12.90
C ASN A 83 -7.53 -3.42 13.02
N THR A 84 -8.05 -3.84 14.18
CA THR A 84 -9.50 -3.92 14.41
C THR A 84 -10.19 -2.56 14.28
N ILE A 85 -9.54 -1.47 14.71
CA ILE A 85 -10.07 -0.11 14.58
C ILE A 85 -9.93 0.40 13.13
N MET A 86 -8.76 0.21 12.53
CA MET A 86 -8.42 0.84 11.26
C MET A 86 -8.97 0.11 10.03
N GLN A 87 -8.86 -1.22 9.99
CA GLN A 87 -9.14 -1.99 8.76
C GLN A 87 -10.58 -1.88 8.26
N PRO A 88 -11.64 -1.95 9.11
CA PRO A 88 -13.01 -1.80 8.62
C PRO A 88 -13.25 -0.44 7.97
N ARG A 89 -12.69 0.63 8.55
CA ARG A 89 -12.86 2.00 8.05
C ARG A 89 -12.09 2.25 6.76
N ILE A 90 -10.87 1.73 6.69
CA ILE A 90 -10.07 1.79 5.45
C ILE A 90 -10.82 1.05 4.33
N ARG A 91 -11.31 -0.16 4.61
CA ARG A 91 -12.04 -0.96 3.62
C ARG A 91 -13.31 -0.28 3.13
N GLU A 92 -14.10 0.30 4.02
CA GLU A 92 -15.31 1.07 3.69
C GLU A 92 -14.99 2.23 2.74
N HIS A 93 -13.96 3.05 3.08
CA HIS A 93 -13.56 4.18 2.25
C HIS A 93 -12.97 3.73 0.91
N LEU A 94 -12.21 2.63 0.88
CA LEU A 94 -11.72 2.05 -0.37
C LEU A 94 -12.86 1.64 -1.30
N LEU A 95 -13.90 0.97 -0.77
CA LEU A 95 -15.07 0.60 -1.56
C LEU A 95 -15.80 1.83 -2.11
N GLN A 96 -15.99 2.87 -1.28
CA GLN A 96 -16.60 4.13 -1.74
C GLN A 96 -15.79 4.82 -2.85
N GLU A 97 -14.46 4.89 -2.70
CA GLU A 97 -13.59 5.48 -3.73
C GLU A 97 -13.57 4.62 -5.01
N LEU A 98 -13.57 3.29 -4.87
CA LEU A 98 -13.66 2.38 -6.00
C LEU A 98 -15.01 2.52 -6.74
N GLU A 99 -16.12 2.75 -6.04
CA GLU A 99 -17.44 2.97 -6.66
C GLU A 99 -17.50 4.30 -7.40
N ARG A 100 -16.91 5.36 -6.83
CA ARG A 100 -16.90 6.72 -7.39
C ARG A 100 -15.96 6.86 -8.58
N ALA A 101 -14.86 6.11 -8.57
CA ALA A 101 -13.85 6.20 -9.63
C ALA A 101 -14.41 5.76 -10.97
N PRO A 102 -14.06 6.44 -12.09
CA PRO A 102 -14.39 6.00 -13.43
C PRO A 102 -14.01 4.53 -13.64
N ARG A 103 -14.95 3.74 -14.21
CA ARG A 103 -14.71 2.31 -14.43
C ARG A 103 -13.81 2.02 -15.62
N GLN A 104 -13.74 2.93 -16.57
CA GLN A 104 -12.92 2.80 -17.76
C GLN A 104 -11.68 3.69 -17.70
N PRO A 105 -10.55 3.19 -18.23
CA PRO A 105 -10.42 1.86 -18.86
C PRO A 105 -10.49 0.70 -17.86
N TYR A 106 -9.97 0.85 -16.69
CA TYR A 106 -10.01 -0.03 -15.51
C TYR A 106 -9.53 0.79 -14.30
N ARG A 107 -9.53 0.19 -13.11
CA ARG A 107 -9.10 0.87 -11.87
C ARG A 107 -7.97 0.10 -11.22
N ILE A 108 -7.09 0.81 -10.53
CA ILE A 108 -6.02 0.23 -9.73
C ILE A 108 -6.26 0.53 -8.25
N LEU A 109 -6.24 -0.51 -7.42
CA LEU A 109 -6.11 -0.42 -5.98
C LEU A 109 -4.64 -0.62 -5.60
N SER A 110 -3.97 0.46 -5.26
CA SER A 110 -2.55 0.46 -4.90
C SER A 110 -2.37 0.34 -3.39
N ALA A 111 -1.70 -0.73 -2.94
CA ALA A 111 -1.40 -0.94 -1.52
C ALA A 111 -0.10 -1.72 -1.34
N PRO A 112 0.86 -1.26 -0.51
CA PRO A 112 2.07 -2.02 -0.22
C PRO A 112 1.78 -3.31 0.58
N LEU A 113 0.75 -3.29 1.41
CA LEU A 113 0.29 -4.43 2.21
C LEU A 113 -1.05 -5.00 1.68
N LEU A 114 -1.18 -5.09 0.35
CA LEU A 114 -2.40 -5.57 -0.33
C LEU A 114 -2.80 -6.97 0.14
N LEU A 115 -1.83 -7.86 0.15
CA LEU A 115 -2.02 -9.28 0.43
C LEU A 115 -2.14 -9.54 1.94
N GLU A 116 -1.32 -8.87 2.74
CA GLU A 116 -1.33 -8.96 4.21
C GLU A 116 -2.66 -8.49 4.81
N ASN A 117 -3.22 -7.42 4.24
CA ASN A 117 -4.50 -6.86 4.67
C ASN A 117 -5.71 -7.45 3.93
N ARG A 118 -5.53 -8.50 3.12
CA ARG A 118 -6.58 -9.15 2.33
C ARG A 118 -7.37 -8.19 1.45
N LEU A 119 -6.72 -7.13 0.96
CA LEU A 119 -7.33 -6.19 0.02
C LEU A 119 -7.39 -6.75 -1.40
N ASP A 120 -6.61 -7.78 -1.70
CA ASP A 120 -6.69 -8.58 -2.93
C ASP A 120 -8.10 -9.16 -3.16
N ALA A 121 -8.87 -9.42 -2.09
CA ALA A 121 -10.29 -9.81 -2.20
C ALA A 121 -11.21 -8.74 -2.83
N LEU A 122 -10.75 -7.50 -3.00
CA LEU A 122 -11.44 -6.42 -3.70
C LEU A 122 -11.03 -6.31 -5.17
N CYS A 123 -10.07 -7.12 -5.60
CA CYS A 123 -9.43 -7.04 -6.92
C CYS A 123 -9.77 -8.25 -7.77
N ASP A 124 -9.91 -8.03 -9.08
CA ASP A 124 -10.09 -9.11 -10.04
C ASP A 124 -8.77 -9.83 -10.31
N VAL A 125 -7.66 -9.09 -10.29
CA VAL A 125 -6.30 -9.61 -10.47
C VAL A 125 -5.30 -8.84 -9.63
N VAL A 126 -4.14 -9.44 -9.36
CA VAL A 126 -3.02 -8.85 -8.60
C VAL A 126 -1.81 -8.67 -9.51
N LEU A 127 -1.30 -7.44 -9.55
CA LEU A 127 -0.06 -7.04 -10.20
C LEU A 127 1.01 -6.76 -9.14
N ALA A 128 2.09 -7.55 -9.10
CA ALA A 128 3.22 -7.33 -8.21
C ALA A 128 4.36 -6.61 -8.93
N VAL A 129 4.87 -5.55 -8.29
CA VAL A 129 6.13 -4.92 -8.69
C VAL A 129 7.25 -5.59 -7.92
N ASP A 130 8.17 -6.22 -8.64
CA ASP A 130 9.21 -7.08 -8.07
C ASP A 130 10.61 -6.50 -8.27
N VAL A 131 11.41 -6.66 -7.23
CA VAL A 131 12.86 -6.49 -7.21
C VAL A 131 13.46 -7.46 -6.19
N SER A 132 14.77 -7.70 -6.28
CA SER A 132 15.50 -8.50 -5.29
C SER A 132 15.52 -7.81 -3.92
N GLU A 133 15.64 -8.59 -2.85
CA GLU A 133 15.77 -8.03 -1.49
C GLU A 133 17.02 -7.14 -1.36
N ARG A 134 18.09 -7.46 -2.08
CA ARG A 134 19.28 -6.62 -2.15
C ARG A 134 18.92 -5.23 -2.69
N THR A 135 18.20 -5.17 -3.79
CA THR A 135 17.76 -3.91 -4.39
C THR A 135 16.79 -3.15 -3.48
N GLN A 136 15.91 -3.85 -2.77
CA GLN A 136 15.05 -3.24 -1.74
C GLN A 136 15.87 -2.57 -0.63
N LEU A 137 16.91 -3.24 -0.11
CA LEU A 137 17.80 -2.71 0.90
C LEU A 137 18.57 -1.49 0.40
N GLU A 138 19.15 -1.58 -0.79
CA GLU A 138 19.93 -0.49 -1.40
C GLU A 138 19.05 0.75 -1.65
N ARG A 139 17.92 0.59 -2.36
CA ARG A 139 17.02 1.69 -2.71
C ARG A 139 16.31 2.27 -1.48
N GLY A 140 15.88 1.40 -0.54
CA GLY A 140 15.20 1.83 0.69
C GLY A 140 16.12 2.66 1.59
N SER A 141 17.37 2.23 1.78
CA SER A 141 18.35 2.96 2.59
C SER A 141 18.70 4.33 1.98
N GLN A 142 18.86 4.40 0.67
CA GLN A 142 19.15 5.65 -0.03
C GLN A 142 17.98 6.64 0.04
N ARG A 143 16.74 6.18 -0.23
CA ARG A 143 15.55 7.01 -0.24
C ARG A 143 15.22 7.59 1.15
N ASP A 144 15.26 6.76 2.17
CA ASP A 144 14.76 7.11 3.50
C ASP A 144 15.89 7.58 4.43
N GLN A 145 17.15 7.60 3.97
CA GLN A 145 18.35 7.90 4.75
C GLN A 145 18.41 7.08 6.04
N GLN A 146 17.88 5.86 6.00
CA GLN A 146 17.81 4.94 7.13
C GLN A 146 18.91 3.90 7.05
N GLN A 147 19.29 3.37 8.22
CA GLN A 147 20.21 2.24 8.28
C GLN A 147 19.58 1.01 7.61
N GLN A 148 20.37 0.22 6.91
CA GLN A 148 19.93 -1.01 6.24
C GLN A 148 19.17 -1.96 7.18
N ALA A 149 19.55 -2.01 8.47
CA ALA A 149 18.86 -2.81 9.48
C ALA A 149 17.36 -2.43 9.64
N ALA A 150 17.02 -1.14 9.55
CA ALA A 150 15.64 -0.70 9.64
C ALA A 150 14.83 -1.14 8.38
N ILE A 151 15.43 -1.06 7.21
CA ILE A 151 14.80 -1.55 5.97
C ILE A 151 14.65 -3.07 5.98
N ALA A 152 15.66 -3.81 6.47
CA ALA A 152 15.60 -5.26 6.62
C ALA A 152 14.46 -5.68 7.57
N ALA A 153 14.25 -4.96 8.68
CA ALA A 153 13.13 -5.21 9.58
C ALA A 153 11.77 -5.00 8.90
N ILE A 154 11.66 -4.00 8.01
CA ILE A 154 10.41 -3.79 7.24
C ILE A 154 10.21 -4.93 6.22
N ILE A 155 11.26 -5.38 5.54
CA ILE A 155 11.18 -6.52 4.61
C ILE A 155 10.72 -7.77 5.35
N ALA A 156 11.29 -8.06 6.52
CA ALA A 156 10.92 -9.22 7.34
C ALA A 156 9.48 -9.16 7.90
N ALA A 157 8.92 -7.96 8.04
CA ALA A 157 7.53 -7.76 8.49
C ALA A 157 6.49 -7.88 7.37
N GLN A 158 6.90 -7.87 6.11
CA GLN A 158 6.05 -8.11 4.94
C GLN A 158 6.00 -9.61 4.63
N ILE A 159 4.99 -10.05 3.86
CA ILE A 159 5.03 -11.41 3.28
C ILE A 159 6.31 -11.59 2.46
N SER A 160 6.80 -12.81 2.40
CA SER A 160 8.02 -13.12 1.65
C SER A 160 7.85 -12.75 0.16
N ARG A 161 8.98 -12.42 -0.50
CA ARG A 161 8.99 -12.19 -1.95
C ARG A 161 8.39 -13.39 -2.69
N ALA A 162 8.75 -14.61 -2.31
CA ALA A 162 8.27 -15.83 -2.93
C ALA A 162 6.74 -15.96 -2.82
N GLU A 163 6.17 -15.73 -1.64
CA GLU A 163 4.73 -15.77 -1.43
C GLU A 163 4.02 -14.67 -2.22
N ARG A 164 4.56 -13.45 -2.25
CA ARG A 164 4.00 -12.33 -3.02
C ARG A 164 3.93 -12.67 -4.51
N LEU A 165 5.00 -13.23 -5.08
CA LEU A 165 5.05 -13.63 -6.49
C LEU A 165 4.10 -14.79 -6.78
N GLN A 166 3.98 -15.75 -5.88
CA GLN A 166 3.04 -16.87 -6.03
C GLN A 166 1.57 -16.43 -6.05
N ARG A 167 1.23 -15.38 -5.29
CA ARG A 167 -0.14 -14.83 -5.21
C ARG A 167 -0.45 -13.78 -6.30
N ALA A 168 0.55 -13.34 -7.04
CA ALA A 168 0.37 -12.38 -8.14
C ALA A 168 -0.06 -13.10 -9.42
N ASN A 169 -1.01 -12.49 -10.15
CA ASN A 169 -1.40 -12.92 -11.50
C ASN A 169 -0.44 -12.37 -12.55
N PHE A 170 0.11 -11.17 -12.29
CA PHE A 170 1.05 -10.48 -13.16
C PHE A 170 2.22 -9.93 -12.34
N ILE A 171 3.39 -9.91 -12.96
CA ILE A 171 4.62 -9.42 -12.34
C ILE A 171 5.25 -8.38 -13.27
N VAL A 172 5.66 -7.26 -12.70
CA VAL A 172 6.54 -6.27 -13.34
C VAL A 172 7.89 -6.35 -12.66
N ASP A 173 8.89 -6.77 -13.40
CA ASP A 173 10.29 -6.72 -12.98
C ASP A 173 10.79 -5.28 -13.06
N ASN A 174 11.15 -4.71 -11.92
CA ASN A 174 11.71 -3.36 -11.78
C ASN A 174 13.18 -3.40 -11.31
N GLU A 175 13.87 -4.52 -11.52
CA GLU A 175 15.30 -4.64 -11.19
C GLU A 175 16.17 -3.77 -12.12
N GLY A 176 15.77 -3.68 -13.38
CA GLY A 176 16.50 -2.98 -14.44
C GLY A 176 16.29 -1.46 -14.46
N ASN A 177 16.41 -0.89 -15.63
CA ASN A 177 16.16 0.54 -15.84
C ASN A 177 14.67 0.84 -16.07
N THR A 178 14.31 2.11 -15.86
CA THR A 178 12.92 2.58 -15.98
C THR A 178 12.28 2.30 -17.35
N ALA A 179 13.06 2.35 -18.44
CA ALA A 179 12.53 2.10 -19.78
C ALA A 179 12.06 0.64 -19.94
N GLN A 180 12.78 -0.31 -19.34
CA GLN A 180 12.38 -1.73 -19.33
C GLN A 180 11.10 -1.95 -18.52
N THR A 181 11.01 -1.29 -17.37
CA THR A 181 9.80 -1.33 -16.53
C THR A 181 8.60 -0.75 -17.29
N TYR A 182 8.77 0.41 -17.95
CA TYR A 182 7.69 1.03 -18.73
C TYR A 182 7.26 0.20 -19.92
N ALA A 183 8.17 -0.50 -20.59
CA ALA A 183 7.83 -1.41 -21.67
C ALA A 183 6.98 -2.60 -21.20
N GLN A 184 7.20 -3.10 -19.98
CA GLN A 184 6.37 -4.14 -19.38
C GLN A 184 4.97 -3.58 -19.01
N LEU A 185 4.93 -2.40 -18.39
CA LEU A 185 3.68 -1.73 -18.04
C LEU A 185 2.82 -1.44 -19.28
N GLU A 186 3.43 -1.01 -20.39
CA GLU A 186 2.72 -0.77 -21.65
C GLU A 186 2.06 -2.04 -22.18
N ARG A 187 2.77 -3.17 -22.19
CA ARG A 187 2.20 -4.47 -22.64
C ARG A 187 1.03 -4.89 -21.75
N LEU A 188 1.18 -4.76 -20.42
CA LEU A 188 0.11 -5.07 -19.47
C LEU A 188 -1.08 -4.13 -19.63
N HIS A 189 -0.84 -2.84 -19.87
CA HIS A 189 -1.90 -1.88 -20.12
C HIS A 189 -2.74 -2.25 -21.35
N GLN A 190 -2.08 -2.56 -22.46
CA GLN A 190 -2.76 -3.02 -23.69
C GLN A 190 -3.53 -4.32 -23.44
N PHE A 191 -2.96 -5.26 -22.69
CA PHE A 191 -3.65 -6.47 -22.29
C PHE A 191 -4.92 -6.16 -21.48
N PHE A 192 -4.82 -5.32 -20.45
CA PHE A 192 -5.97 -4.96 -19.61
C PHE A 192 -7.05 -4.19 -20.37
N LEU A 193 -6.67 -3.37 -21.34
CA LEU A 193 -7.63 -2.69 -22.23
C LEU A 193 -8.43 -3.68 -23.07
N ALA A 194 -7.82 -4.77 -23.51
CA ALA A 194 -8.47 -5.80 -24.34
C ALA A 194 -9.45 -6.69 -23.56
N PHE A 195 -9.30 -6.77 -22.23
CA PHE A 195 -10.12 -7.61 -21.35
C PHE A 195 -11.21 -6.85 -20.56
N ASN A 196 -11.43 -5.55 -20.85
CA ASN A 196 -12.35 -4.72 -20.06
C ASN A 196 -13.64 -4.39 -20.82
#